data_b5117fe43523563ad3f60cb659c84aa1
#
_entry.id   b5117fe43523563ad3f60cb659c84aa1
#
_cell.length_a   1.000
_cell.length_b   1.000
_cell.length_c   1.000
_cell.angle_alpha   90.00
_cell.angle_beta   90.00
_cell.angle_gamma   90.00
#
_symmetry.space_group_name_H-M   'P 1'
#
loop_
_entity.id
_entity.type
_entity.pdbx_description
1 polymer ?
#
loop_
_entity_poly.entity_id
_entity_poly.type
_entity_poly.pdbx_seq_one_letter_code
_entity_poly.pdbx_strand_id
1 'polypeptide(L)'
;MINIRKSFSMKLSISVLLLAVPIFFISLAILFTQSRNMIKREAIGRANSMLGIAMQRVYRHVITVETATNVNSWLIAEHLDPDSLLDLSNRIVRLNPHIDACGISTEPYTFPQYGRYFSVYSVKYGKTADGRDSIRSIVEKQYEYFVKDWYKKAHDLGKACWTDFYDEADTLEVILPGLLASSGLMK
;
A
#
# COMPACT_ATOMS: atom_id res chain seq x y z
N MET A 1 69.32 28.92 15.08
CA MET A 1 69.37 27.47 14.82
C MET A 1 69.72 26.73 16.08
N ILE A 2 68.76 26.05 16.68
CA ILE A 2 68.94 25.30 17.95
C ILE A 2 69.72 24.03 17.59
N ASN A 3 70.90 23.87 18.23
CA ASN A 3 71.84 22.77 17.97
C ASN A 3 71.30 21.47 18.58
N ILE A 4 70.46 20.72 17.86
CA ILE A 4 69.78 19.48 18.22
C ILE A 4 70.76 18.31 18.53
N ARG A 5 72.03 18.47 18.25
CA ARG A 5 73.04 17.38 18.30
C ARG A 5 73.62 17.01 19.69
N LYS A 6 73.32 17.76 20.77
CA LYS A 6 74.04 17.62 22.01
C LYS A 6 73.31 17.16 23.27
N SER A 7 72.00 17.01 23.24
CA SER A 7 71.28 16.52 24.44
C SER A 7 70.72 15.11 24.25
N PHE A 8 71.13 14.16 25.04
CA PHE A 8 70.62 12.77 25.11
C PHE A 8 69.09 12.76 25.32
N SER A 9 68.58 13.64 26.17
CA SER A 9 67.18 13.82 26.45
C SER A 9 66.39 14.20 25.21
N MET A 10 66.91 15.07 24.35
CA MET A 10 66.25 15.52 23.13
C MET A 10 66.17 14.41 22.07
N LYS A 11 67.22 13.57 21.98
CA LYS A 11 67.20 12.40 21.07
C LYS A 11 66.17 11.36 21.53
N LEU A 12 66.06 11.12 22.83
CA LEU A 12 65.08 10.22 23.41
C LEU A 12 63.64 10.70 23.16
N SER A 13 63.38 12.00 23.41
CA SER A 13 62.04 12.59 23.16
C SER A 13 61.63 12.51 21.68
N ILE A 14 62.56 12.78 20.75
CA ILE A 14 62.29 12.71 19.32
C ILE A 14 62.02 11.25 18.90
N SER A 15 62.77 10.30 19.43
CA SER A 15 62.56 8.86 19.13
C SER A 15 61.19 8.37 19.62
N VAL A 16 60.79 8.76 20.82
CA VAL A 16 59.47 8.40 21.38
C VAL A 16 58.34 9.04 20.53
N LEU A 17 58.52 10.33 20.16
CA LEU A 17 57.53 11.02 19.37
C LEU A 17 57.39 10.41 17.97
N LEU A 18 58.49 10.01 17.35
CA LEU A 18 58.53 9.39 16.03
C LEU A 18 57.86 8.01 16.00
N LEU A 19 57.83 7.29 17.13
CA LEU A 19 57.08 6.04 17.30
C LEU A 19 55.63 6.27 17.65
N ALA A 20 55.32 7.22 18.54
CA ALA A 20 53.98 7.44 19.03
C ALA A 20 53.04 8.05 17.97
N VAL A 21 53.52 8.99 17.17
CA VAL A 21 52.75 9.69 16.17
C VAL A 21 52.18 8.73 15.11
N PRO A 22 52.95 7.89 14.43
CA PRO A 22 52.36 6.96 13.44
C PRO A 22 51.41 5.94 14.06
N ILE A 23 51.69 5.45 15.27
CA ILE A 23 50.76 4.53 15.96
C ILE A 23 49.40 5.22 16.19
N PHE A 24 49.43 6.48 16.63
CA PHE A 24 48.24 7.27 16.82
C PHE A 24 47.44 7.45 15.52
N PHE A 25 48.10 7.82 14.42
CA PHE A 25 47.47 7.98 13.12
C PHE A 25 46.88 6.68 12.57
N ILE A 26 47.60 5.55 12.73
CA ILE A 26 47.10 4.24 12.31
C ILE A 26 45.86 3.85 13.14
N SER A 27 45.88 4.03 14.45
CA SER A 27 44.75 3.77 15.32
C SER A 27 43.54 4.62 14.93
N LEU A 28 43.76 5.92 14.65
CA LEU A 28 42.71 6.82 14.21
C LEU A 28 42.10 6.42 12.86
N ALA A 29 42.93 6.00 11.92
CA ALA A 29 42.49 5.52 10.60
C ALA A 29 41.65 4.22 10.72
N ILE A 30 42.06 3.29 11.59
CA ILE A 30 41.28 2.08 11.85
C ILE A 30 39.92 2.41 12.47
N LEU A 31 39.91 3.27 13.50
CA LEU A 31 38.65 3.70 14.13
C LEU A 31 37.75 4.39 13.18
N PHE A 32 38.27 5.28 12.32
CA PHE A 32 37.46 6.00 11.31
C PHE A 32 36.85 5.06 10.29
N THR A 33 37.64 4.09 9.78
CA THR A 33 37.13 3.11 8.79
C THR A 33 36.08 2.18 9.40
N GLN A 34 36.31 1.71 10.64
CA GLN A 34 35.33 0.90 11.36
C GLN A 34 34.04 1.64 11.64
N SER A 35 34.12 2.88 12.13
CA SER A 35 32.96 3.73 12.40
C SER A 35 32.15 3.98 11.12
N ARG A 36 32.81 4.32 10.03
CA ARG A 36 32.17 4.53 8.73
C ARG A 36 31.45 3.29 8.22
N ASN A 37 32.07 2.12 8.34
CA ASN A 37 31.47 0.85 7.92
C ASN A 37 30.30 0.46 8.80
N MET A 38 30.36 0.71 10.10
CA MET A 38 29.27 0.48 11.05
C MET A 38 28.06 1.33 10.72
N ILE A 39 28.25 2.63 10.51
CA ILE A 39 27.18 3.56 10.14
C ILE A 39 26.50 3.14 8.83
N LYS A 40 27.30 2.74 7.82
CA LYS A 40 26.73 2.27 6.54
C LYS A 40 25.88 1.00 6.73
N ARG A 41 26.37 0.02 7.48
CA ARG A 41 25.64 -1.23 7.76
C ARG A 41 24.35 -0.96 8.52
N GLU A 42 24.40 -0.08 9.51
CA GLU A 42 23.22 0.30 10.28
C GLU A 42 22.19 1.04 9.42
N ALA A 43 22.63 1.99 8.58
CA ALA A 43 21.74 2.70 7.67
C ALA A 43 21.06 1.76 6.67
N ILE A 44 21.78 0.82 6.07
CA ILE A 44 21.23 -0.19 5.18
C ILE A 44 20.26 -1.11 5.93
N GLY A 45 20.64 -1.55 7.13
CA GLY A 45 19.76 -2.39 7.97
C GLY A 45 18.45 -1.70 8.31
N ARG A 46 18.49 -0.41 8.70
CA ARG A 46 17.29 0.39 8.97
C ARG A 46 16.44 0.58 7.72
N ALA A 47 17.05 0.88 6.58
CA ALA A 47 16.33 1.04 5.31
C ALA A 47 15.63 -0.26 4.90
N ASN A 48 16.29 -1.41 5.01
CA ASN A 48 15.68 -2.71 4.71
C ASN A 48 14.54 -3.06 5.68
N SER A 49 14.70 -2.74 6.96
CA SER A 49 13.63 -2.94 7.95
C SER A 49 12.41 -2.06 7.65
N MET A 50 12.62 -0.78 7.31
CA MET A 50 11.53 0.13 6.93
C MET A 50 10.82 -0.34 5.66
N LEU A 51 11.58 -0.80 4.66
CA LEU A 51 11.01 -1.37 3.43
C LEU A 51 10.17 -2.61 3.75
N GLY A 52 10.66 -3.52 4.60
CA GLY A 52 9.93 -4.70 5.04
C GLY A 52 8.61 -4.35 5.73
N ILE A 53 8.61 -3.35 6.61
CA ILE A 53 7.39 -2.86 7.28
C ILE A 53 6.40 -2.25 6.27
N ALA A 54 6.90 -1.45 5.32
CA ALA A 54 6.08 -0.87 4.27
C ALA A 54 5.44 -1.95 3.39
N MET A 55 6.23 -2.94 2.95
CA MET A 55 5.72 -4.08 2.18
C MET A 55 4.65 -4.87 2.94
N GLN A 56 4.87 -5.17 4.23
CA GLN A 56 3.87 -5.86 5.06
C GLN A 56 2.59 -5.05 5.20
N ARG A 57 2.68 -3.73 5.27
CA ARG A 57 1.51 -2.85 5.34
C ARG A 57 0.71 -2.92 4.05
N VAL A 58 1.34 -2.76 2.90
CA VAL A 58 0.69 -2.89 1.59
C VAL A 58 0.06 -4.27 1.43
N TYR A 59 0.82 -5.33 1.71
CA TYR A 59 0.33 -6.71 1.61
C TYR A 59 -0.91 -6.96 2.47
N ARG A 60 -0.95 -6.40 3.68
CA ARG A 60 -2.11 -6.50 4.57
C ARG A 60 -3.34 -5.82 3.99
N HIS A 61 -3.18 -4.63 3.37
CA HIS A 61 -4.29 -3.95 2.71
C HIS A 61 -4.83 -4.76 1.53
N VAL A 62 -3.95 -5.27 0.69
CA VAL A 62 -4.32 -6.12 -0.46
C VAL A 62 -5.11 -7.35 0.00
N ILE A 63 -4.59 -8.11 0.98
CA ILE A 63 -5.29 -9.28 1.51
C ILE A 63 -6.64 -8.92 2.14
N THR A 64 -6.74 -7.79 2.82
CA THR A 64 -8.01 -7.35 3.41
C THR A 64 -9.07 -7.15 2.33
N VAL A 65 -8.72 -6.48 1.23
CA VAL A 65 -9.62 -6.25 0.10
C VAL A 65 -9.99 -7.56 -0.58
N GLU A 66 -9.02 -8.42 -0.89
CA GLU A 66 -9.27 -9.73 -1.50
C GLU A 66 -10.18 -10.60 -0.62
N THR A 67 -9.93 -10.66 0.67
CA THR A 67 -10.75 -11.44 1.61
C THR A 67 -12.17 -10.89 1.68
N ALA A 68 -12.33 -9.57 1.81
CA ALA A 68 -13.65 -8.94 1.84
C ALA A 68 -14.42 -9.22 0.57
N THR A 69 -13.78 -9.15 -0.60
CA THR A 69 -14.40 -9.41 -1.89
C THR A 69 -14.78 -10.89 -2.03
N ASN A 70 -13.87 -11.81 -1.73
CA ASN A 70 -14.11 -13.25 -1.87
C ASN A 70 -15.18 -13.76 -0.90
N VAL A 71 -15.18 -13.31 0.36
CA VAL A 71 -16.18 -13.70 1.35
C VAL A 71 -17.58 -13.20 0.96
N ASN A 72 -17.68 -12.03 0.40
CA ASN A 72 -18.98 -11.47 0.03
C ASN A 72 -19.48 -11.93 -1.35
N SER A 73 -18.64 -12.49 -2.20
CA SER A 73 -19.03 -12.91 -3.56
C SER A 73 -20.12 -13.99 -3.56
N TRP A 74 -20.02 -14.99 -2.70
CA TRP A 74 -21.02 -16.03 -2.58
C TRP A 74 -22.33 -15.50 -1.99
N LEU A 75 -22.25 -14.57 -1.01
CA LEU A 75 -23.40 -13.93 -0.40
C LEU A 75 -24.19 -13.09 -1.42
N ILE A 76 -23.47 -12.40 -2.31
CA ILE A 76 -24.07 -11.64 -3.41
C ILE A 76 -24.82 -12.57 -4.38
N ALA A 77 -24.20 -13.73 -4.72
CA ALA A 77 -24.82 -14.71 -5.63
C ALA A 77 -26.08 -15.36 -5.01
N GLU A 78 -26.13 -15.52 -3.69
CA GLU A 78 -27.26 -16.10 -2.98
C GLU A 78 -28.42 -15.10 -2.79
N HIS A 79 -28.10 -13.80 -2.64
CA HIS A 79 -29.08 -12.73 -2.40
C HIS A 79 -29.07 -11.70 -3.55
N LEU A 80 -29.43 -12.18 -4.74
CA LEU A 80 -29.43 -11.37 -5.95
C LEU A 80 -30.75 -10.55 -6.08
N ASP A 81 -30.90 -9.57 -5.19
CA ASP A 81 -31.97 -8.57 -5.27
C ASP A 81 -31.38 -7.14 -5.10
N PRO A 82 -32.01 -6.11 -5.69
CA PRO A 82 -31.47 -4.76 -5.74
C PRO A 82 -31.18 -4.12 -4.38
N ASP A 83 -32.06 -4.32 -3.41
CA ASP A 83 -31.95 -3.71 -2.07
C ASP A 83 -30.87 -4.39 -1.26
N SER A 84 -30.78 -5.71 -1.34
CA SER A 84 -29.70 -6.50 -0.70
C SER A 84 -28.33 -6.15 -1.26
N LEU A 85 -28.21 -5.95 -2.58
CA LEU A 85 -26.95 -5.54 -3.20
C LEU A 85 -26.51 -4.15 -2.74
N LEU A 86 -27.45 -3.21 -2.59
CA LEU A 86 -27.16 -1.87 -2.08
C LEU A 86 -26.72 -1.90 -0.61
N ASP A 87 -27.42 -2.66 0.24
CA ASP A 87 -27.06 -2.82 1.65
C ASP A 87 -25.70 -3.50 1.80
N LEU A 88 -25.44 -4.53 1.00
CA LEU A 88 -24.17 -5.25 1.02
C LEU A 88 -23.00 -4.37 0.59
N SER A 89 -23.14 -3.59 -0.48
CA SER A 89 -22.15 -2.61 -0.90
C SER A 89 -21.83 -1.61 0.23
N ASN A 90 -22.87 -1.08 0.89
CA ASN A 90 -22.71 -0.18 2.03
C ASN A 90 -22.00 -0.86 3.22
N ARG A 91 -22.37 -2.09 3.53
CA ARG A 91 -21.78 -2.89 4.60
C ARG A 91 -20.29 -3.17 4.37
N ILE A 92 -19.91 -3.53 3.14
CA ILE A 92 -18.50 -3.78 2.79
C ILE A 92 -17.67 -2.55 3.10
N VAL A 93 -18.11 -1.37 2.68
CA VAL A 93 -17.41 -0.10 2.91
C VAL A 93 -17.40 0.26 4.41
N ARG A 94 -18.51 0.06 5.11
CA ARG A 94 -18.66 0.42 6.53
C ARG A 94 -17.80 -0.45 7.45
N LEU A 95 -17.71 -1.75 7.18
CA LEU A 95 -17.02 -2.71 8.04
C LEU A 95 -15.53 -2.80 7.76
N ASN A 96 -15.06 -2.26 6.64
CA ASN A 96 -13.67 -2.33 6.25
C ASN A 96 -13.03 -0.93 6.21
N PRO A 97 -12.20 -0.58 7.21
CA PRO A 97 -11.56 0.75 7.27
C PRO A 97 -10.69 1.08 6.05
N HIS A 98 -10.17 0.07 5.37
CA HIS A 98 -9.25 0.19 4.23
C HIS A 98 -9.95 0.13 2.86
N ILE A 99 -11.28 0.00 2.84
CA ILE A 99 -12.09 0.04 1.64
C ILE A 99 -12.85 1.36 1.64
N ASP A 100 -12.55 2.22 0.70
CA ASP A 100 -13.17 3.54 0.60
C ASP A 100 -14.39 3.55 -0.30
N ALA A 101 -14.47 2.61 -1.24
CA ALA A 101 -15.63 2.45 -2.11
C ALA A 101 -15.87 0.98 -2.47
N CYS A 102 -17.12 0.65 -2.77
CA CYS A 102 -17.52 -0.67 -3.26
C CYS A 102 -18.63 -0.49 -4.30
N GLY A 103 -18.39 -0.99 -5.52
CA GLY A 103 -19.36 -1.09 -6.58
C GLY A 103 -19.74 -2.55 -6.83
N ILE A 104 -21.03 -2.81 -7.08
CA ILE A 104 -21.54 -4.11 -7.51
C ILE A 104 -22.35 -3.88 -8.76
N SER A 105 -21.91 -4.43 -9.89
CA SER A 105 -22.58 -4.32 -11.17
C SER A 105 -23.01 -5.72 -11.62
N THR A 106 -24.20 -5.85 -12.17
CA THR A 106 -24.77 -7.13 -12.58
C THR A 106 -24.65 -7.34 -14.09
N GLU A 107 -24.84 -8.57 -14.55
CA GLU A 107 -24.97 -8.86 -15.98
C GLU A 107 -26.17 -8.08 -16.59
N PRO A 108 -26.14 -7.82 -17.91
CA PRO A 108 -27.23 -7.11 -18.60
C PRO A 108 -28.59 -7.72 -18.33
N TYR A 109 -29.57 -6.87 -18.05
CA TYR A 109 -30.97 -7.30 -17.86
C TYR A 109 -31.21 -8.26 -16.69
N THR A 110 -30.26 -8.40 -15.75
CA THR A 110 -30.46 -9.20 -14.51
C THR A 110 -31.71 -8.74 -13.75
N PHE A 111 -31.97 -7.44 -13.76
CA PHE A 111 -33.17 -6.84 -13.18
C PHE A 111 -33.96 -6.10 -14.26
N PRO A 112 -34.93 -6.75 -14.94
CA PRO A 112 -35.66 -6.16 -16.06
C PRO A 112 -36.35 -4.82 -15.75
N GLN A 113 -36.78 -4.63 -14.49
CA GLN A 113 -37.40 -3.39 -14.02
C GLN A 113 -36.44 -2.19 -13.99
N TYR A 114 -35.12 -2.41 -14.01
CA TYR A 114 -34.11 -1.36 -14.05
C TYR A 114 -33.51 -1.16 -15.45
N GLY A 115 -33.89 -2.00 -16.43
CA GLY A 115 -33.40 -1.92 -17.80
C GLY A 115 -32.12 -2.71 -18.04
N ARG A 116 -31.28 -2.21 -18.94
CA ARG A 116 -30.07 -2.90 -19.37
C ARG A 116 -28.95 -2.86 -18.33
N TYR A 117 -28.86 -1.78 -17.57
CA TYR A 117 -27.77 -1.53 -16.63
C TYR A 117 -28.29 -1.48 -15.21
N PHE A 118 -27.60 -2.18 -14.32
CA PHE A 118 -27.84 -2.05 -12.89
C PHE A 118 -26.52 -2.14 -12.15
N SER A 119 -26.17 -1.06 -11.47
CA SER A 119 -24.99 -0.97 -10.62
C SER A 119 -25.34 -0.27 -9.32
N VAL A 120 -24.85 -0.78 -8.22
CA VAL A 120 -24.89 -0.10 -6.92
C VAL A 120 -23.48 0.30 -6.52
N TYR A 121 -23.37 1.49 -5.95
CA TYR A 121 -22.07 2.04 -5.56
C TYR A 121 -22.17 2.71 -4.21
N SER A 122 -21.26 2.37 -3.30
CA SER A 122 -21.14 2.96 -1.97
C SER A 122 -19.74 3.52 -1.78
N VAL A 123 -19.63 4.73 -1.28
CA VAL A 123 -18.36 5.46 -1.12
C VAL A 123 -18.32 6.25 0.18
N LYS A 124 -17.16 6.29 0.84
CA LYS A 124 -16.86 7.22 1.92
C LYS A 124 -16.62 8.60 1.33
N TYR A 125 -17.31 9.61 1.83
CA TYR A 125 -17.20 10.99 1.30
C TYR A 125 -16.85 12.03 2.36
N GLY A 126 -16.57 11.62 3.58
CA GLY A 126 -16.20 12.51 4.66
C GLY A 126 -16.42 11.88 6.03
N LYS A 127 -16.40 12.68 7.07
CA LYS A 127 -16.65 12.22 8.44
C LYS A 127 -17.85 12.94 9.03
N THR A 128 -18.64 12.20 9.80
CA THR A 128 -19.73 12.74 10.61
C THR A 128 -19.16 13.51 11.82
N ALA A 129 -19.99 14.29 12.51
CA ALA A 129 -19.61 15.07 13.67
C ALA A 129 -19.02 14.22 14.83
N ASP A 130 -19.38 12.95 14.91
CA ASP A 130 -18.87 11.95 15.86
C ASP A 130 -17.61 11.21 15.36
N GLY A 131 -17.02 11.65 14.23
CA GLY A 131 -15.77 11.13 13.67
C GLY A 131 -15.88 9.83 12.88
N ARG A 132 -17.09 9.28 12.66
CA ARG A 132 -17.33 8.12 11.82
C ARG A 132 -17.32 8.49 10.35
N ASP A 133 -17.01 7.51 9.50
CA ASP A 133 -17.07 7.72 8.05
C ASP A 133 -18.53 7.90 7.59
N SER A 134 -18.75 8.97 6.83
CA SER A 134 -20.01 9.18 6.12
C SER A 134 -19.98 8.38 4.83
N ILE A 135 -21.01 7.55 4.59
CA ILE A 135 -21.09 6.71 3.40
C ILE A 135 -22.29 7.15 2.59
N ARG A 136 -22.07 7.38 1.29
CA ARG A 136 -23.10 7.62 0.31
C ARG A 136 -23.28 6.38 -0.56
N SER A 137 -24.52 5.90 -0.69
CA SER A 137 -24.86 4.77 -1.55
C SER A 137 -25.82 5.24 -2.63
N ILE A 138 -25.57 4.82 -3.87
CA ILE A 138 -26.35 5.18 -5.05
C ILE A 138 -26.63 3.94 -5.90
N VAL A 139 -27.75 3.98 -6.62
CA VAL A 139 -28.10 3.00 -7.65
C VAL A 139 -27.96 3.68 -9.00
N GLU A 140 -27.12 3.15 -9.86
CA GLU A 140 -26.89 3.65 -11.21
C GLU A 140 -27.54 2.75 -12.25
N LYS A 141 -28.33 3.35 -13.15
CA LYS A 141 -29.12 2.66 -14.18
C LYS A 141 -28.67 3.01 -15.59
N GLN A 142 -27.75 3.96 -15.72
CA GLN A 142 -27.29 4.50 -17.02
C GLN A 142 -25.76 4.37 -17.21
N TYR A 143 -25.06 3.84 -16.24
CA TYR A 143 -23.62 3.69 -16.30
C TYR A 143 -23.23 2.50 -17.19
N GLU A 144 -22.58 2.81 -18.32
CA GLU A 144 -22.16 1.80 -19.31
C GLU A 144 -20.88 1.09 -18.89
N TYR A 145 -20.92 0.28 -17.85
CA TYR A 145 -19.75 -0.42 -17.34
C TYR A 145 -19.25 -1.55 -18.26
N PHE A 146 -20.06 -2.09 -19.15
CA PHE A 146 -19.65 -3.18 -20.07
C PHE A 146 -18.53 -2.79 -21.05
N VAL A 147 -18.39 -1.49 -21.35
CA VAL A 147 -17.34 -0.98 -22.22
C VAL A 147 -16.04 -0.70 -21.46
N LYS A 148 -16.09 -0.71 -20.14
CA LYS A 148 -14.94 -0.40 -19.29
C LYS A 148 -13.97 -1.58 -19.25
N ASP A 149 -12.68 -1.25 -19.23
CA ASP A 149 -11.62 -2.28 -19.26
C ASP A 149 -11.64 -3.17 -18.02
N TRP A 150 -11.96 -2.62 -16.86
CA TRP A 150 -12.10 -3.38 -15.64
C TRP A 150 -13.19 -4.45 -15.72
N TYR A 151 -14.34 -4.14 -16.33
CA TYR A 151 -15.40 -5.13 -16.54
C TYR A 151 -14.94 -6.23 -17.51
N LYS A 152 -14.47 -5.83 -18.70
CA LYS A 152 -14.03 -6.75 -19.75
C LYS A 152 -12.95 -7.69 -19.24
N LYS A 153 -11.95 -7.16 -18.53
CA LYS A 153 -10.83 -7.97 -18.01
C LYS A 153 -11.31 -9.08 -17.08
N ALA A 154 -12.21 -8.79 -16.15
CA ALA A 154 -12.74 -9.79 -15.24
C ALA A 154 -13.67 -10.77 -15.93
N HIS A 155 -14.56 -10.28 -16.79
CA HIS A 155 -15.47 -11.08 -17.59
C HIS A 155 -14.70 -12.10 -18.47
N ASP A 156 -13.70 -11.63 -19.21
CA ASP A 156 -12.92 -12.47 -20.13
C ASP A 156 -12.02 -13.48 -19.39
N LEU A 157 -11.49 -13.09 -18.21
CA LEU A 157 -10.69 -13.99 -17.39
C LEU A 157 -11.53 -15.04 -16.65
N GLY A 158 -12.81 -14.80 -16.45
CA GLY A 158 -13.69 -15.66 -15.67
C GLY A 158 -13.25 -15.87 -14.21
N LYS A 159 -12.46 -14.95 -13.64
CA LYS A 159 -11.93 -15.02 -12.27
C LYS A 159 -11.61 -13.65 -11.72
N ALA A 160 -11.49 -13.57 -10.39
CA ALA A 160 -11.06 -12.36 -9.70
C ALA A 160 -9.70 -11.88 -10.22
N CYS A 161 -9.57 -10.59 -10.46
CA CYS A 161 -8.34 -9.98 -10.92
C CYS A 161 -8.20 -8.55 -10.37
N TRP A 162 -6.95 -8.08 -10.30
CA TRP A 162 -6.62 -6.70 -10.06
C TRP A 162 -6.55 -5.95 -11.40
N THR A 163 -7.03 -4.73 -11.41
CA THR A 163 -6.90 -3.83 -12.56
C THR A 163 -5.87 -2.74 -12.26
N ASP A 164 -5.37 -2.12 -13.32
CA ASP A 164 -4.56 -0.93 -13.19
C ASP A 164 -5.43 0.25 -12.74
N PHE A 165 -4.77 1.28 -12.19
CA PHE A 165 -5.43 2.55 -11.91
C PHE A 165 -5.92 3.17 -13.20
N TYR A 166 -7.13 3.71 -13.22
CA TYR A 166 -7.61 4.52 -14.33
C TYR A 166 -8.20 5.83 -13.86
N ASP A 167 -8.22 6.78 -14.79
CA ASP A 167 -8.38 8.21 -14.57
C ASP A 167 -9.70 8.67 -13.92
N GLU A 168 -10.70 7.81 -13.78
CA GLU A 168 -12.02 8.27 -13.30
C GLU A 168 -12.15 8.33 -11.78
N ALA A 169 -11.20 7.80 -10.99
CA ALA A 169 -11.25 7.92 -9.53
C ALA A 169 -10.00 7.45 -8.75
N ASP A 170 -8.81 7.34 -9.30
CA ASP A 170 -7.63 6.77 -8.57
C ASP A 170 -7.99 5.51 -7.74
N THR A 171 -8.78 4.63 -8.29
CA THR A 171 -9.46 3.54 -7.56
C THR A 171 -8.83 2.19 -7.90
N LEU A 172 -8.40 1.47 -6.89
CA LEU A 172 -7.99 0.08 -7.00
C LEU A 172 -9.25 -0.80 -6.97
N GLU A 173 -9.56 -1.49 -8.05
CA GLU A 173 -10.76 -2.32 -8.14
C GLU A 173 -10.41 -3.82 -8.16
N VAL A 174 -11.10 -4.59 -7.32
CA VAL A 174 -11.09 -6.05 -7.36
C VAL A 174 -12.38 -6.53 -7.99
N ILE A 175 -12.27 -7.29 -9.05
CA ILE A 175 -13.39 -7.68 -9.90
C ILE A 175 -13.58 -9.20 -9.88
N LEU A 176 -14.82 -9.65 -9.68
CA LEU A 176 -15.19 -11.07 -9.70
C LEU A 176 -16.03 -11.41 -10.94
N PRO A 177 -15.83 -12.57 -11.57
CA PRO A 177 -16.62 -12.98 -12.74
C PRO A 177 -18.07 -13.27 -12.35
N GLY A 178 -19.01 -12.76 -13.18
CA GLY A 178 -20.45 -12.92 -12.95
C GLY A 178 -21.04 -11.96 -11.91
N LEU A 179 -20.21 -11.38 -11.09
CA LEU A 179 -20.55 -10.37 -10.10
C LEU A 179 -19.38 -9.42 -9.97
N LEU A 180 -19.59 -8.18 -10.33
CA LEU A 180 -18.54 -7.19 -10.29
C LEU A 180 -18.62 -6.41 -8.98
N ALA A 181 -17.72 -6.72 -8.07
CA ALA A 181 -17.47 -5.90 -6.89
C ALA A 181 -16.19 -5.10 -7.11
N SER A 182 -16.33 -3.79 -7.19
CA SER A 182 -15.22 -2.86 -7.30
C SER A 182 -14.97 -2.24 -5.93
N SER A 183 -13.77 -2.37 -5.42
CA SER A 183 -13.37 -1.71 -4.17
C SER A 183 -12.24 -0.74 -4.46
N GLY A 184 -12.47 0.54 -4.21
CA GLY A 184 -11.53 1.61 -4.47
C GLY A 184 -10.76 2.06 -3.23
N LEU A 185 -9.47 2.26 -3.37
CA LEU A 185 -8.61 2.96 -2.41
C LEU A 185 -8.49 4.42 -2.86
N MET A 186 -9.15 5.34 -2.16
CA MET A 186 -8.84 6.77 -2.29
C MET A 186 -7.61 7.13 -1.46
N LYS A 187 -6.82 8.05 -1.99
CA LYS A 187 -5.69 8.66 -1.27
C LYS A 187 -6.14 9.53 -0.12
#